data_f92c97285bb0d4031160c899da7ccf03
#
_entry.id   f92c97285bb0d4031160c899da7ccf03
#
_cell.length_a   1.000
_cell.length_b   1.000
_cell.length_c   1.000
_cell.angle_alpha   90.00
_cell.angle_beta   90.00
_cell.angle_gamma   90.00
#
_symmetry.space_group_name_H-M   'P 1'
#
loop_
_entity.id
_entity.type
_entity.pdbx_description
1 polymer ?
#
loop_
_entity_poly.entity_id
_entity_poly.type
_entity_poly.pdbx_seq_one_letter_code
_entity_poly.pdbx_strand_id
1 'polypeptide(L)'
;MEKKDTQSLPIVSFIIVYHNEDVDVLCRCIDSVLALSLSRSERELIIVDDGSDYSPMNELLRYGDDIIYVRKPHGGKSTARNLGISVSVGNYIQFVDAADSLVPSAYERCLDVVRYNSPDAVLFDICQSLQANDVNLSEPLGPVGGAE
;
A
#
# COMPACT_ATOMS: atom_id res chain seq x y z
N MET A 1 28.60 -16.54 -18.89
CA MET A 1 27.14 -16.72 -18.89
C MET A 1 26.63 -15.97 -17.67
N GLU A 2 26.19 -14.75 -17.85
CA GLU A 2 25.55 -14.00 -16.79
C GLU A 2 24.19 -14.64 -16.49
N LYS A 3 24.01 -15.16 -15.28
CA LYS A 3 22.69 -15.48 -14.77
C LYS A 3 21.91 -14.16 -14.71
N LYS A 4 20.96 -13.97 -15.62
CA LYS A 4 19.91 -13.00 -15.40
C LYS A 4 19.24 -13.38 -14.10
N ASP A 5 19.51 -12.62 -13.05
CA ASP A 5 18.68 -12.64 -11.85
C ASP A 5 17.27 -12.26 -12.30
N THR A 6 16.42 -13.25 -12.44
CA THR A 6 14.99 -13.05 -12.56
C THR A 6 14.51 -12.56 -11.22
N GLN A 7 14.62 -11.24 -10.97
CA GLN A 7 13.97 -10.62 -9.83
C GLN A 7 12.47 -10.87 -9.97
N SER A 8 11.93 -11.64 -9.02
CA SER A 8 10.49 -11.82 -8.92
C SER A 8 9.84 -10.46 -8.67
N LEU A 9 8.70 -10.19 -9.31
CA LEU A 9 7.93 -8.96 -9.08
C LEU A 9 7.41 -8.93 -7.64
N PRO A 10 7.27 -7.73 -7.05
CA PRO A 10 6.60 -7.58 -5.76
C PRO A 10 5.20 -8.18 -5.78
N ILE A 11 4.76 -8.70 -4.65
CA ILE A 11 3.40 -9.21 -4.50
C ILE A 11 2.41 -8.06 -4.55
N VAL A 12 2.68 -6.99 -3.79
CA VAL A 12 1.79 -5.83 -3.67
C VAL A 12 2.55 -4.53 -3.87
N SER A 13 1.99 -3.65 -4.68
CA SER A 13 2.36 -2.24 -4.73
C SER A 13 1.35 -1.44 -3.91
N PHE A 14 1.80 -0.86 -2.79
CA PHE A 14 1.01 0.06 -1.99
C PHE A 14 1.17 1.46 -2.55
N ILE A 15 0.07 2.12 -2.83
CA ILE A 15 0.06 3.49 -3.38
C ILE A 15 -0.60 4.40 -2.35
N ILE A 16 0.17 5.31 -1.78
CA ILE A 16 -0.30 6.32 -0.84
C ILE A 16 -0.33 7.66 -1.56
N VAL A 17 -1.51 8.27 -1.65
CA VAL A 17 -1.66 9.64 -2.16
C VAL A 17 -1.56 10.61 -0.99
N TYR A 18 -0.67 11.58 -1.12
CA TYR A 18 -0.41 12.60 -0.11
C TYR A 18 -0.64 13.99 -0.69
N HIS A 19 -1.35 14.84 0.01
CA HIS A 19 -1.52 16.26 -0.32
C HIS A 19 -1.81 17.07 0.92
N ASN A 20 -0.83 17.81 1.41
CA ASN A 20 -0.95 18.72 2.56
C ASN A 20 -1.43 18.10 3.89
N GLU A 21 -1.49 16.77 4.01
CA GLU A 21 -1.74 16.13 5.31
C GLU A 21 -0.55 16.36 6.25
N ASP A 22 -0.80 16.19 7.55
CA ASP A 22 0.25 16.19 8.56
C ASP A 22 1.25 15.07 8.25
N VAL A 23 2.53 15.41 8.22
CA VAL A 23 3.60 14.45 7.90
C VAL A 23 3.69 13.32 8.92
N ASP A 24 3.36 13.55 10.20
CA ASP A 24 3.33 12.50 11.21
C ASP A 24 2.22 11.49 10.93
N VAL A 25 1.10 11.94 10.38
CA VAL A 25 0.01 11.06 9.93
C VAL A 25 0.47 10.21 8.75
N LEU A 26 1.13 10.80 7.76
CA LEU A 26 1.73 10.07 6.65
C LEU A 26 2.72 9.02 7.14
N CYS A 27 3.60 9.38 8.07
CA CYS A 27 4.58 8.45 8.63
C CYS A 27 3.91 7.27 9.35
N ARG A 28 2.83 7.49 10.09
CA ARG A 28 2.06 6.39 10.71
C ARG A 28 1.46 5.45 9.66
N CYS A 29 0.96 6.00 8.57
CA CYS A 29 0.48 5.20 7.43
C CYS A 29 1.60 4.33 6.84
N ILE A 30 2.75 4.92 6.56
CA ILE A 30 3.94 4.20 6.06
C ILE A 30 4.36 3.11 7.03
N ASP A 31 4.48 3.42 8.31
CA ASP A 31 4.89 2.47 9.35
C ASP A 31 3.94 1.27 9.42
N SER A 32 2.63 1.48 9.23
CA SER A 32 1.66 0.40 9.22
C SER A 32 1.83 -0.57 8.04
N VAL A 33 2.25 -0.08 6.89
CA VAL A 33 2.60 -0.91 5.72
C VAL A 33 3.89 -1.67 5.97
N LEU A 34 4.90 -1.00 6.52
CA LEU A 34 6.20 -1.61 6.79
C LEU A 34 6.16 -2.63 7.95
N ALA A 35 5.11 -2.60 8.77
CA ALA A 35 4.87 -3.58 9.83
C ALA A 35 4.33 -4.93 9.30
N LEU A 36 3.92 -5.00 8.04
CA LEU A 36 3.48 -6.25 7.42
C LEU A 36 4.64 -7.24 7.25
N SER A 37 4.33 -8.54 7.27
CA SER A 37 5.31 -9.60 7.05
C SER A 37 5.69 -9.79 5.58
N LEU A 38 5.93 -8.67 4.90
CA LEU A 38 6.42 -8.62 3.53
C LEU A 38 7.88 -8.17 3.54
N SER A 39 8.74 -8.92 2.88
CA SER A 39 10.12 -8.49 2.66
C SER A 39 10.17 -7.31 1.69
N ARG A 40 11.32 -6.62 1.65
CA ARG A 40 11.54 -5.50 0.73
C ARG A 40 11.35 -5.89 -0.74
N SER A 41 11.64 -7.13 -1.10
CA SER A 41 11.44 -7.66 -2.46
C SER A 41 9.98 -8.05 -2.75
N GLU A 42 9.17 -8.28 -1.71
CA GLU A 42 7.76 -8.68 -1.85
C GLU A 42 6.79 -7.50 -1.88
N ARG A 43 7.25 -6.31 -1.51
CA ARG A 43 6.43 -5.10 -1.49
C ARG A 43 7.09 -3.96 -2.25
N GLU A 44 6.25 -3.07 -2.73
CA GLU A 44 6.62 -1.77 -3.26
C GLU A 44 5.73 -0.74 -2.58
N LEU A 45 6.31 0.33 -2.05
CA LEU A 45 5.57 1.38 -1.37
C LEU A 45 5.82 2.71 -2.08
N ILE A 46 4.79 3.19 -2.75
CA ILE A 46 4.85 4.39 -3.59
C ILE A 46 4.07 5.50 -2.89
N ILE A 47 4.76 6.60 -2.58
CA ILE A 47 4.16 7.83 -2.07
C ILE A 47 4.03 8.79 -3.25
N VAL A 48 2.80 9.13 -3.63
CA VAL A 48 2.54 10.14 -4.66
C VAL A 48 2.13 11.44 -3.99
N ASP A 49 3.00 12.42 -4.04
CA ASP A 49 2.73 13.77 -3.55
C ASP A 49 2.04 14.58 -4.65
N ASP A 50 0.77 14.86 -4.45
CA ASP A 50 -0.07 15.61 -5.38
C ASP A 50 0.10 17.12 -5.21
N GLY A 51 1.33 17.60 -5.28
CA GLY A 51 1.64 19.03 -5.28
C GLY A 51 1.42 19.69 -3.93
N SER A 52 1.86 19.07 -2.82
CA SER A 52 1.81 19.68 -1.49
C SER A 52 2.60 20.98 -1.42
N ASP A 53 2.13 21.93 -0.61
CA ASP A 53 2.78 23.24 -0.42
C ASP A 53 4.17 23.10 0.20
N TYR A 54 4.32 22.12 1.12
CA TYR A 54 5.58 21.78 1.76
C TYR A 54 5.94 20.33 1.46
N SER A 55 7.18 20.10 1.04
CA SER A 55 7.65 18.75 0.74
C SER A 55 7.90 17.95 2.02
N PRO A 56 7.41 16.71 2.12
CA PRO A 56 7.67 15.83 3.26
C PRO A 56 9.02 15.13 3.19
N MET A 57 9.88 15.49 2.24
CA MET A 57 11.11 14.74 1.94
C MET A 57 12.05 14.59 3.12
N ASN A 58 12.18 15.61 3.96
CA ASN A 58 13.10 15.54 5.12
C ASN A 58 12.70 14.43 6.09
N GLU A 59 11.42 14.29 6.34
CA GLU A 59 10.86 13.28 7.24
C GLU A 59 10.88 11.90 6.60
N LEU A 60 10.75 11.85 5.26
CA LEU A 60 10.75 10.59 4.52
C LEU A 60 12.14 9.99 4.31
N LEU A 61 13.21 10.77 4.48
CA LEU A 61 14.59 10.28 4.33
C LEU A 61 14.90 9.08 5.23
N ARG A 62 14.27 8.98 6.40
CA ARG A 62 14.47 7.86 7.34
C ARG A 62 14.07 6.50 6.77
N TYR A 63 13.19 6.48 5.77
CA TYR A 63 12.71 5.24 5.15
C TYR A 63 13.65 4.71 4.05
N GLY A 64 14.54 5.55 3.53
CA GLY A 64 15.54 5.15 2.52
C GLY A 64 14.90 4.43 1.34
N ASP A 65 15.43 3.25 1.04
CA ASP A 65 14.98 2.43 -0.09
C ASP A 65 13.68 1.65 0.16
N ASP A 66 13.06 1.79 1.34
CA ASP A 66 11.77 1.16 1.62
C ASP A 66 10.60 1.85 0.92
N ILE A 67 10.79 3.08 0.44
CA ILE A 67 9.76 3.85 -0.24
C ILE A 67 10.25 4.40 -1.59
N ILE A 68 9.29 4.64 -2.48
CA ILE A 68 9.46 5.39 -3.72
C ILE A 68 8.62 6.66 -3.59
N TYR A 69 9.27 7.81 -3.64
CA TYR A 69 8.58 9.11 -3.57
C TYR A 69 8.51 9.74 -4.96
N VAL A 70 7.30 10.10 -5.38
CA VAL A 70 7.04 10.76 -6.66
C VAL A 70 6.20 12.01 -6.39
N ARG A 71 6.64 13.14 -6.91
CA ARG A 71 5.90 14.41 -6.83
C ARG A 71 5.34 14.78 -8.18
N LYS A 72 4.13 15.30 -8.20
CA LYS A 72 3.44 15.82 -9.39
C LYS A 72 2.79 17.17 -9.09
N PRO A 73 2.51 18.00 -10.11
CA PRO A 73 1.65 19.17 -9.93
C PRO A 73 0.28 18.76 -9.41
N HIS A 74 -0.33 19.57 -8.54
CA HIS A 74 -1.65 19.27 -7.98
C HIS A 74 -2.69 19.07 -9.10
N GLY A 75 -3.39 17.96 -9.05
CA GLY A 75 -4.40 17.58 -10.03
C GLY A 75 -5.52 16.70 -9.46
N GLY A 76 -5.48 16.38 -8.17
CA GLY A 76 -6.46 15.58 -7.46
C GLY A 76 -6.10 14.11 -7.32
N LYS A 77 -6.83 13.43 -6.44
CA LYS A 77 -6.56 12.02 -6.05
C LYS A 77 -6.53 11.06 -7.25
N SER A 78 -7.43 11.24 -8.21
CA SER A 78 -7.51 10.35 -9.38
C SER A 78 -6.25 10.41 -10.24
N THR A 79 -5.72 11.60 -10.48
CA THR A 79 -4.49 11.77 -11.27
C THR A 79 -3.28 11.22 -10.51
N ALA A 80 -3.25 11.39 -9.19
CA ALA A 80 -2.19 10.87 -8.34
C ALA A 80 -2.22 9.34 -8.29
N ARG A 81 -3.38 8.72 -8.13
CA ARG A 81 -3.55 7.27 -8.19
C ARG A 81 -3.12 6.70 -9.54
N ASN A 82 -3.50 7.35 -10.63
CA ASN A 82 -3.09 6.93 -11.98
C ASN A 82 -1.57 6.98 -12.16
N LEU A 83 -0.90 8.01 -11.63
CA LEU A 83 0.55 8.07 -11.65
C LEU A 83 1.16 6.92 -10.81
N GLY A 84 0.62 6.65 -9.61
CA GLY A 84 1.04 5.53 -8.79
C GLY A 84 0.92 4.19 -9.52
N ILE A 85 -0.20 3.95 -10.20
CA ILE A 85 -0.39 2.75 -11.02
C ILE A 85 0.67 2.66 -12.13
N SER A 86 0.95 3.77 -12.81
CA SER A 86 1.89 3.78 -13.94
C SER A 86 3.33 3.46 -13.55
N VAL A 87 3.72 3.75 -12.30
CA VAL A 87 5.07 3.46 -11.79
C VAL A 87 5.14 2.13 -11.02
N SER A 88 3.99 1.54 -10.71
CA SER A 88 3.92 0.29 -9.95
C SER A 88 4.30 -0.93 -10.80
N VAL A 89 4.92 -1.92 -10.17
CA VAL A 89 5.31 -3.19 -10.82
C VAL A 89 4.81 -4.44 -10.07
N GLY A 90 4.14 -4.28 -8.94
CA GLY A 90 3.59 -5.39 -8.17
C GLY A 90 2.45 -6.12 -8.87
N ASN A 91 2.21 -7.36 -8.49
CA ASN A 91 1.11 -8.16 -9.02
C ASN A 91 -0.26 -7.64 -8.58
N TYR A 92 -0.34 -7.06 -7.38
CA TYR A 92 -1.55 -6.46 -6.81
C TYR A 92 -1.29 -5.00 -6.47
N ILE A 93 -2.34 -4.21 -6.50
CA ILE A 93 -2.31 -2.79 -6.11
C ILE A 93 -3.21 -2.60 -4.91
N GLN A 94 -2.68 -1.93 -3.89
CA GLN A 94 -3.43 -1.48 -2.73
C GLN A 94 -3.31 0.03 -2.60
N PHE A 95 -4.43 0.74 -2.73
CA PHE A 95 -4.49 2.15 -2.39
C PHE A 95 -4.68 2.33 -0.89
N VAL A 96 -3.92 3.24 -0.31
CA VAL A 96 -4.06 3.63 1.10
C VAL A 96 -4.07 5.15 1.17
N ASP A 97 -5.08 5.73 1.82
CA ASP A 97 -5.08 7.17 2.08
C ASP A 97 -4.01 7.53 3.12
N ALA A 98 -3.34 8.67 2.94
CA ALA A 98 -2.28 9.12 3.85
C ALA A 98 -2.77 9.29 5.29
N ALA A 99 -4.06 9.58 5.49
CA ALA A 99 -4.69 9.71 6.81
C ALA A 99 -5.09 8.37 7.45
N ASP A 100 -5.00 7.27 6.70
CA ASP A 100 -5.38 5.94 7.15
C ASP A 100 -4.16 5.10 7.56
N SER A 101 -4.42 3.97 8.19
CA SER A 101 -3.40 3.00 8.54
C SER A 101 -3.93 1.60 8.30
N LEU A 102 -3.06 0.68 7.90
CA LEU A 102 -3.41 -0.72 7.85
C LEU A 102 -3.41 -1.31 9.27
N VAL A 103 -4.29 -2.28 9.50
CA VAL A 103 -4.23 -3.13 10.69
C VAL A 103 -3.44 -4.38 10.31
N PRO A 104 -2.16 -4.52 10.73
CA PRO A 104 -1.30 -5.59 10.22
C PRO A 104 -1.88 -6.98 10.40
N SER A 105 -2.43 -7.29 11.58
CA SER A 105 -3.01 -8.61 11.86
C SER A 105 -4.18 -8.98 10.94
N ALA A 106 -5.01 -7.99 10.56
CA ALA A 106 -6.11 -8.21 9.63
C ALA A 106 -5.61 -8.30 8.18
N TYR A 107 -4.68 -7.43 7.80
CA TYR A 107 -4.15 -7.41 6.43
C TYR A 107 -3.32 -8.66 6.11
N GLU A 108 -2.63 -9.24 7.09
CA GLU A 108 -1.92 -10.51 6.93
C GLU A 108 -2.84 -11.63 6.43
N ARG A 109 -4.10 -11.65 6.84
CA ARG A 109 -5.09 -12.61 6.35
C ARG A 109 -5.39 -12.40 4.86
N CYS A 110 -5.45 -11.15 4.41
CA CYS A 110 -5.59 -10.83 2.98
C CYS A 110 -4.37 -11.32 2.19
N LEU A 111 -3.17 -11.15 2.74
CA LEU A 111 -1.94 -11.63 2.11
C LEU A 111 -1.92 -13.16 2.01
N ASP A 112 -2.40 -13.87 3.02
CA ASP A 112 -2.51 -15.33 2.97
C ASP A 112 -3.45 -15.78 1.85
N VAL A 113 -4.60 -15.11 1.69
CA VAL A 113 -5.53 -15.39 0.59
C VAL A 113 -4.84 -15.19 -0.76
N VAL A 114 -4.10 -14.11 -0.92
CA VAL A 114 -3.33 -13.82 -2.15
C VAL A 114 -2.29 -14.90 -2.43
N ARG A 115 -1.53 -15.31 -1.42
CA ARG A 115 -0.46 -16.29 -1.57
C ARG A 115 -0.96 -17.69 -1.91
N TYR A 116 -2.07 -18.11 -1.30
CA TYR A 116 -2.56 -19.48 -1.44
C TYR A 116 -3.58 -19.67 -2.55
N ASN A 117 -4.35 -18.65 -2.91
CA ASN A 117 -5.47 -18.77 -3.84
C ASN A 117 -5.29 -17.98 -5.13
N SER A 118 -4.32 -17.07 -5.20
CA SER A 118 -4.07 -16.21 -6.38
C SER A 118 -5.35 -15.60 -6.96
N PRO A 119 -6.21 -14.95 -6.14
CA PRO A 119 -7.46 -14.36 -6.61
C PRO A 119 -7.18 -13.15 -7.50
N ASP A 120 -8.18 -12.74 -8.30
CA ASP A 120 -8.09 -11.50 -9.08
C ASP A 120 -8.22 -10.26 -8.19
N ALA A 121 -9.02 -10.33 -7.13
CA ALA A 121 -9.22 -9.27 -6.16
C ALA A 121 -9.56 -9.83 -4.77
N VAL A 122 -9.18 -9.10 -3.74
CA VAL A 122 -9.55 -9.38 -2.35
C VAL A 122 -10.31 -8.18 -1.81
N LEU A 123 -11.51 -8.40 -1.30
CA LEU A 123 -12.34 -7.38 -0.69
C LEU A 123 -12.28 -7.49 0.84
N PHE A 124 -12.16 -6.37 1.51
CA PHE A 124 -12.14 -6.28 2.97
C PHE A 124 -12.82 -4.99 3.44
N ASP A 125 -13.24 -4.99 4.70
CA ASP A 125 -13.92 -3.86 5.30
C ASP A 125 -12.94 -2.86 5.92
N ILE A 126 -13.40 -1.60 5.98
CA ILE A 126 -12.73 -0.53 6.70
C ILE A 126 -13.34 -0.43 8.10
N CYS A 127 -12.51 -0.45 9.13
CA CYS A 127 -12.97 -0.17 10.49
C CYS A 127 -12.59 1.25 10.91
N GLN A 128 -13.45 1.90 11.68
CA GLN A 128 -13.22 3.23 12.24
C GLN A 128 -12.64 3.19 13.65
N SER A 129 -12.21 2.02 14.11
CA SER A 129 -11.65 1.86 15.45
C SER A 129 -10.16 2.18 15.47
N LEU A 130 -9.75 2.91 16.49
CA LEU A 130 -8.34 3.22 16.75
C LEU A 130 -7.63 2.13 17.57
N GLN A 131 -8.36 1.09 18.02
CA GLN A 131 -7.80 0.01 18.84
C GLN A 131 -7.81 -1.30 18.07
N ALA A 132 -6.63 -1.89 17.92
CA ALA A 132 -6.46 -3.16 17.20
C ALA A 132 -7.29 -4.33 17.80
N ASN A 133 -7.73 -4.20 19.06
CA ASN A 133 -8.54 -5.21 19.76
C ASN A 133 -10.03 -5.18 19.35
N ASP A 134 -10.47 -4.12 18.68
CA ASP A 134 -11.87 -3.96 18.26
C ASP A 134 -12.12 -4.48 16.84
N VAL A 135 -11.09 -4.97 16.17
CA VAL A 135 -11.23 -5.53 14.83
C VAL A 135 -11.91 -6.90 14.94
N ASN A 136 -13.18 -6.92 14.60
CA ASN A 136 -13.90 -8.20 14.49
C ASN A 136 -13.43 -8.89 13.19
N LEU A 137 -12.54 -9.85 13.34
CA LEU A 137 -12.07 -10.68 12.24
C LEU A 137 -13.17 -11.69 11.90
N SER A 138 -14.21 -11.23 11.18
CA SER A 138 -15.21 -12.14 10.64
C SER A 138 -14.55 -13.16 9.69
N GLU A 139 -15.12 -14.36 9.63
CA GLU A 139 -14.69 -15.37 8.67
C GLU A 139 -14.68 -14.73 7.24
N PRO A 140 -13.64 -15.00 6.46
CA PRO A 140 -13.61 -14.47 5.09
C PRO A 140 -14.82 -15.01 4.32
N LEU A 141 -15.51 -14.11 3.65
CA LEU A 141 -16.51 -14.50 2.67
C LEU A 141 -15.80 -15.42 1.66
N GLY A 142 -16.40 -16.57 1.40
CA GLY A 142 -15.87 -17.48 0.38
C GLY A 142 -15.74 -16.78 -0.98
N PRO A 143 -15.06 -17.39 -1.95
CA PRO A 143 -14.84 -16.78 -3.23
C PRO A 143 -16.15 -16.30 -3.84
N VAL A 144 -16.21 -15.00 -4.16
CA VAL A 144 -17.32 -14.44 -4.93
C VAL A 144 -17.17 -14.99 -6.34
N GLY A 145 -18.11 -15.83 -6.75
CA GLY A 145 -18.10 -16.35 -8.11
C GLY A 145 -18.10 -15.19 -9.10
N GLY A 146 -17.10 -15.16 -9.98
CA GLY A 146 -17.10 -14.23 -11.07
C GLY A 146 -18.37 -14.43 -11.91
N ALA A 147 -19.00 -13.35 -12.34
CA ALA A 147 -20.08 -13.42 -13.29
C ALA A 147 -19.57 -14.07 -14.59
N GLU A 148 -20.17 -15.17 -15.00
CA GLU A 148 -19.95 -15.76 -16.31
C GLU A 148 -20.42 -14.80 -17.41
#